data_a1a75d85a056a723ecf5691d17c79ecd
#
_entry.id   a1a75d85a056a723ecf5691d17c79ecd
#
_cell.length_a   1.000
_cell.length_b   1.000
_cell.length_c   1.000
_cell.angle_alpha   90.00
_cell.angle_beta   90.00
_cell.angle_gamma   90.00
#
_symmetry.space_group_name_H-M   'P 1'
#
loop_
_entity.id
_entity.type
_entity.pdbx_description
1 polymer ?
#
loop_
_entity_poly.entity_id
_entity_poly.type
_entity_poly.pdbx_seq_one_letter_code
_entity_poly.pdbx_strand_id
1 'polypeptide(L)'
;MRINARSFTSFIPTERWVLINKLVQNMAFFPIKRSLDWTRATRFFRPIVAIVAILLIVLTYATPKALASDHQDTTFLATKLTAADLTDLFVFESPTDPNNAVLAMDFDPLIVSGETRPFDPNVLYQFKIDNTGDNIEDVVLQFKVNGKGSPQTVTVRGPSSPIKVGTESALVPESSVVPLNQIFLASNGIKFFIGTRKDPFFFDLEQFFKIIPDRNYSLQPNPSPPLQVVSFRPAGQAKDTLAPFNVHSIIVELPRKLLGSGKIGAWMTTSVKTPRLRNRNFAQIERLAVPALNELFMDFKAHNNSNLQTPTQDAKNQSKFIQAFVKAIGRPQGIADAVISVAIPDVIQADVSKPTGSYFGTQLNKDFGGRRPKDDVIDVTASVVFGSAVTGITTGQIPALTTDNVGPNNANFLTVFPYLGNPL
;
A
#
# COMPACT_ATOMS: atom_id res chain seq x y z
N MET A 1 43.32 -25.63 -2.76
CA MET A 1 42.45 -24.73 -1.95
C MET A 1 41.06 -25.35 -1.95
N ARG A 2 40.66 -26.02 -0.86
CA ARG A 2 39.35 -26.67 -0.71
C ARG A 2 38.36 -25.60 -0.23
N ILE A 3 37.44 -25.20 -1.07
CA ILE A 3 36.33 -24.31 -0.72
C ILE A 3 35.26 -25.18 -0.02
N ASN A 4 34.95 -24.84 1.21
CA ASN A 4 34.02 -25.59 2.05
C ASN A 4 32.59 -25.27 1.62
N ALA A 5 31.86 -26.23 1.07
CA ALA A 5 30.54 -26.09 0.45
C ALA A 5 29.37 -25.82 1.44
N ARG A 6 29.66 -25.61 2.72
CA ARG A 6 28.61 -25.46 3.76
C ARG A 6 28.09 -24.06 4.00
N SER A 7 28.61 -23.02 3.34
CA SER A 7 28.19 -21.64 3.58
C SER A 7 27.24 -21.03 2.54
N PHE A 8 26.73 -21.82 1.58
CA PHE A 8 25.86 -21.32 0.52
C PHE A 8 24.41 -21.83 0.55
N THR A 9 24.02 -22.61 1.55
CA THR A 9 22.70 -23.28 1.57
C THR A 9 21.55 -22.47 2.19
N SER A 10 21.78 -21.25 2.67
CA SER A 10 20.75 -20.47 3.38
C SER A 10 19.98 -19.46 2.52
N PHE A 11 20.21 -19.40 1.20
CA PHE A 11 19.62 -18.35 0.34
C PHE A 11 18.79 -18.83 -0.85
N ILE A 12 18.53 -20.12 -1.01
CA ILE A 12 17.77 -20.65 -2.16
C ILE A 12 16.60 -21.51 -1.68
N PRO A 13 15.35 -21.21 -2.08
CA PRO A 13 14.19 -22.05 -1.76
C PRO A 13 14.37 -23.50 -2.22
N THR A 14 13.90 -24.43 -1.42
CA THR A 14 14.12 -25.90 -1.56
C THR A 14 13.71 -26.45 -2.93
N GLU A 15 12.68 -25.93 -3.56
CA GLU A 15 12.22 -26.40 -4.89
C GLU A 15 13.20 -26.08 -6.03
N ARG A 16 13.93 -24.99 -5.93
CA ARG A 16 14.96 -24.61 -6.92
C ARG A 16 16.24 -25.44 -6.80
N TRP A 17 16.51 -25.96 -5.60
CA TRP A 17 17.63 -26.89 -5.38
C TRP A 17 17.46 -28.21 -6.09
N VAL A 18 16.22 -28.72 -6.19
CA VAL A 18 15.90 -29.98 -6.90
C VAL A 18 16.14 -29.83 -8.42
N LEU A 19 15.82 -28.65 -8.99
CA LEU A 19 16.07 -28.37 -10.40
C LEU A 19 17.57 -28.25 -10.72
N ILE A 20 18.33 -27.58 -9.88
CA ILE A 20 19.78 -27.43 -10.03
C ILE A 20 20.49 -28.78 -9.90
N ASN A 21 20.10 -29.60 -8.94
CA ASN A 21 20.67 -30.97 -8.80
C ASN A 21 20.31 -31.89 -9.99
N LYS A 22 19.09 -31.81 -10.53
CA LYS A 22 18.74 -32.55 -11.76
C LYS A 22 19.54 -32.08 -12.97
N LEU A 23 19.82 -30.80 -13.12
CA LEU A 23 20.66 -30.26 -14.19
C LEU A 23 22.12 -30.70 -14.05
N VAL A 24 22.65 -30.65 -12.85
CA VAL A 24 24.04 -31.08 -12.57
C VAL A 24 24.20 -32.58 -12.74
N GLN A 25 23.23 -33.41 -12.33
CA GLN A 25 23.27 -34.85 -12.53
C GLN A 25 23.14 -35.24 -14.01
N ASN A 26 22.36 -34.55 -14.82
CA ASN A 26 22.25 -34.78 -16.25
C ASN A 26 23.49 -34.33 -17.04
N MET A 27 24.32 -33.47 -16.51
CA MET A 27 25.59 -33.06 -17.11
C MET A 27 26.73 -34.05 -16.85
N ALA A 28 26.58 -34.98 -15.89
CA ALA A 28 27.61 -35.94 -15.50
C ALA A 28 27.63 -37.25 -16.35
N PHE A 29 26.71 -37.44 -17.31
CA PHE A 29 26.54 -38.67 -18.07
C PHE A 29 26.89 -38.53 -19.56
N PHE A 30 27.91 -37.76 -19.92
CA PHE A 30 28.50 -37.87 -21.27
C PHE A 30 29.83 -38.70 -21.18
N PRO A 31 29.92 -39.87 -21.81
CA PRO A 31 31.17 -40.62 -21.83
C PRO A 31 32.15 -39.92 -22.78
N ILE A 32 33.08 -39.20 -22.23
CA ILE A 32 34.17 -38.58 -22.99
C ILE A 32 35.20 -39.67 -23.29
N LYS A 33 35.30 -40.09 -24.55
CA LYS A 33 36.40 -40.94 -25.04
C LYS A 33 37.76 -40.24 -24.78
N ARG A 34 38.68 -41.01 -24.20
CA ARG A 34 40.05 -40.59 -23.88
C ARG A 34 40.79 -40.14 -25.15
N SER A 35 40.85 -38.85 -25.45
CA SER A 35 41.90 -38.18 -26.24
C SER A 35 41.54 -36.71 -26.51
N LEU A 36 41.14 -35.93 -25.52
CA LEU A 36 41.03 -34.47 -25.65
C LEU A 36 42.08 -33.83 -24.77
N ASP A 37 42.90 -32.98 -25.41
CA ASP A 37 43.90 -32.12 -24.78
C ASP A 37 43.21 -31.16 -23.80
N TRP A 38 43.33 -31.40 -22.51
CA TRP A 38 42.67 -30.67 -21.43
C TRP A 38 42.96 -29.18 -21.45
N THR A 39 44.03 -28.73 -22.07
CA THR A 39 44.41 -27.32 -22.17
C THR A 39 43.57 -26.55 -23.18
N ARG A 40 42.98 -27.22 -24.19
CA ARG A 40 42.07 -26.59 -25.16
C ARG A 40 40.61 -26.64 -24.65
N ALA A 41 40.19 -27.69 -23.97
CA ALA A 41 38.83 -27.78 -23.42
C ALA A 41 38.53 -26.68 -22.37
N THR A 42 39.48 -26.35 -21.51
CA THR A 42 39.29 -25.28 -20.48
C THR A 42 39.13 -23.87 -21.07
N ARG A 43 39.62 -23.61 -22.30
CA ARG A 43 39.42 -22.32 -22.99
C ARG A 43 37.97 -22.10 -23.46
N PHE A 44 37.25 -23.17 -23.82
CA PHE A 44 35.84 -23.09 -24.23
C PHE A 44 34.85 -23.19 -23.08
N PHE A 45 35.19 -23.94 -22.02
CA PHE A 45 34.30 -24.08 -20.85
C PHE A 45 34.26 -22.82 -19.97
N ARG A 46 35.34 -22.06 -19.87
CA ARG A 46 35.37 -20.82 -19.07
C ARG A 46 34.35 -19.77 -19.51
N PRO A 47 34.20 -19.42 -20.81
CA PRO A 47 33.18 -18.45 -21.22
C PRO A 47 31.76 -19.00 -21.08
N ILE A 48 31.53 -20.32 -21.26
CA ILE A 48 30.20 -20.92 -21.11
C ILE A 48 29.77 -20.88 -19.63
N VAL A 49 30.65 -21.23 -18.72
CA VAL A 49 30.38 -21.13 -17.25
C VAL A 49 30.16 -19.68 -16.83
N ALA A 50 30.94 -18.74 -17.40
CA ALA A 50 30.74 -17.31 -17.15
C ALA A 50 29.39 -16.80 -17.70
N ILE A 51 28.99 -17.22 -18.90
CA ILE A 51 27.71 -16.86 -19.51
C ILE A 51 26.54 -17.46 -18.70
N VAL A 52 26.63 -18.72 -18.28
CA VAL A 52 25.63 -19.34 -17.42
C VAL A 52 25.55 -18.69 -16.04
N ALA A 53 26.69 -18.30 -15.45
CA ALA A 53 26.71 -17.56 -14.20
C ALA A 53 26.14 -16.15 -14.35
N ILE A 54 26.41 -15.45 -15.46
CA ILE A 54 25.82 -14.15 -15.77
C ILE A 54 24.32 -14.28 -16.03
N LEU A 55 23.88 -15.30 -16.78
CA LEU A 55 22.44 -15.59 -17.00
C LEU A 55 21.72 -15.94 -15.69
N LEU A 56 22.34 -16.69 -14.79
CA LEU A 56 21.80 -16.98 -13.46
C LEU A 56 21.75 -15.73 -12.59
N ILE A 57 22.75 -14.86 -12.66
CA ILE A 57 22.75 -13.58 -11.97
C ILE A 57 21.67 -12.67 -12.56
N VAL A 58 21.55 -12.54 -13.88
CA VAL A 58 20.50 -11.75 -14.54
C VAL A 58 19.10 -12.30 -14.22
N LEU A 59 18.91 -13.63 -14.17
CA LEU A 59 17.64 -14.24 -13.76
C LEU A 59 17.31 -14.02 -12.28
N THR A 60 18.30 -13.86 -11.40
CA THR A 60 18.06 -13.52 -9.99
C THR A 60 17.79 -12.04 -9.78
N TYR A 61 18.26 -11.16 -10.69
CA TYR A 61 17.94 -9.72 -10.66
C TYR A 61 16.68 -9.37 -11.45
N ALA A 62 16.17 -10.27 -12.30
CA ALA A 62 14.96 -10.07 -13.10
C ALA A 62 13.68 -10.61 -12.43
N THR A 63 13.66 -10.84 -11.13
CA THR A 63 12.38 -10.96 -10.44
C THR A 63 11.78 -9.57 -10.44
N PRO A 64 10.58 -9.37 -11.00
CA PRO A 64 9.87 -8.14 -10.79
C PRO A 64 9.76 -7.99 -9.27
N LYS A 65 10.32 -6.92 -8.72
CA LYS A 65 10.04 -6.53 -7.34
C LYS A 65 8.54 -6.27 -7.31
N ALA A 66 7.80 -7.09 -6.60
CA ALA A 66 6.41 -6.80 -6.33
C ALA A 66 6.41 -5.42 -5.65
N LEU A 67 5.76 -4.46 -6.27
CA LEU A 67 5.61 -3.13 -5.74
C LEU A 67 4.49 -3.18 -4.70
N ALA A 68 4.58 -2.37 -3.69
CA ALA A 68 3.58 -2.25 -2.65
C ALA A 68 2.20 -1.94 -3.23
N SER A 69 1.17 -2.21 -2.45
CA SER A 69 -0.16 -2.55 -2.94
C SER A 69 -0.98 -1.41 -3.49
N ASP A 70 -0.78 -0.19 -3.08
CA ASP A 70 -1.71 0.89 -3.44
C ASP A 70 -1.09 2.14 -4.02
N HIS A 71 0.23 2.23 -4.03
CA HIS A 71 0.94 3.23 -4.78
C HIS A 71 2.40 2.84 -5.10
N GLN A 72 2.92 3.53 -6.09
CA GLN A 72 4.28 3.33 -6.56
C GLN A 72 5.26 4.16 -5.76
N ASP A 73 5.83 3.52 -4.76
CA ASP A 73 6.72 4.18 -3.85
C ASP A 73 8.03 4.62 -4.47
N THR A 74 8.64 5.62 -3.83
CA THR A 74 10.02 5.92 -4.13
C THR A 74 10.87 4.67 -3.92
N THR A 75 11.89 4.49 -4.77
CA THR A 75 12.86 3.40 -4.57
C THR A 75 13.43 3.38 -3.15
N PHE A 76 13.46 4.54 -2.49
CA PHE A 76 13.91 4.65 -1.11
C PHE A 76 12.93 3.99 -0.13
N LEU A 77 11.64 4.27 -0.20
CA LEU A 77 10.63 3.62 0.65
C LEU A 77 10.61 2.11 0.37
N ALA A 78 10.37 1.72 -0.86
CA ALA A 78 10.25 0.32 -1.28
C ALA A 78 11.49 -0.56 -1.00
N THR A 79 12.69 0.00 -0.76
CA THR A 79 13.91 -0.80 -0.61
C THR A 79 14.76 -0.49 0.61
N LYS A 80 14.59 0.67 1.22
CA LYS A 80 15.45 1.15 2.33
C LYS A 80 14.69 1.50 3.59
N LEU A 81 13.41 1.80 3.48
CA LEU A 81 12.58 2.21 4.62
C LEU A 81 11.14 1.67 4.47
N THR A 82 11.01 0.38 4.16
CA THR A 82 9.71 -0.30 3.97
C THR A 82 8.78 -0.13 5.18
N ALA A 83 9.35 -0.03 6.37
CA ALA A 83 8.57 0.26 7.58
C ALA A 83 7.86 1.63 7.58
N ALA A 84 8.15 2.51 6.62
CA ALA A 84 7.44 3.77 6.47
C ALA A 84 6.50 3.78 5.25
N ASP A 85 6.50 2.72 4.46
CA ASP A 85 5.73 2.51 3.25
C ASP A 85 4.26 2.21 3.63
N LEU A 86 3.37 3.17 3.36
CA LEU A 86 1.94 3.10 3.68
C LEU A 86 1.19 2.34 2.58
N THR A 87 0.26 1.50 2.95
CA THR A 87 -0.49 0.70 1.98
C THR A 87 -1.99 0.96 2.00
N ASP A 88 -2.62 1.01 3.18
CA ASP A 88 -4.06 1.13 3.28
C ASP A 88 -4.51 1.95 4.48
N LEU A 89 -5.48 2.83 4.25
CA LEU A 89 -6.25 3.50 5.28
C LEU A 89 -7.68 3.00 5.27
N PHE A 90 -8.17 2.57 6.43
CA PHE A 90 -9.58 2.24 6.66
C PHE A 90 -10.15 3.15 7.73
N VAL A 91 -11.37 3.63 7.47
CA VAL A 91 -12.17 4.46 8.38
C VAL A 91 -13.59 3.94 8.32
N PHE A 92 -14.08 3.33 9.40
CA PHE A 92 -15.41 2.71 9.38
C PHE A 92 -16.06 2.71 10.75
N GLU A 93 -17.36 2.47 10.76
CA GLU A 93 -18.12 2.27 11.97
C GLU A 93 -17.70 1.00 12.69
N SER A 94 -17.63 1.02 14.03
CA SER A 94 -17.34 -0.20 14.78
C SER A 94 -18.49 -1.21 14.62
N PRO A 95 -18.22 -2.45 14.17
CA PRO A 95 -19.23 -3.50 14.07
C PRO A 95 -19.80 -3.95 15.40
N THR A 96 -19.09 -3.67 16.51
CA THR A 96 -19.42 -4.18 17.84
C THR A 96 -19.94 -3.10 18.80
N ASP A 97 -19.70 -1.81 18.49
CA ASP A 97 -20.18 -0.68 19.30
C ASP A 97 -20.57 0.50 18.39
N PRO A 98 -21.87 0.81 18.26
CA PRO A 98 -22.32 1.88 17.36
C PRO A 98 -21.85 3.29 17.76
N ASN A 99 -21.34 3.47 18.99
CA ASN A 99 -20.80 4.75 19.43
C ASN A 99 -19.33 4.93 19.05
N ASN A 100 -18.69 3.88 18.55
CA ASN A 100 -17.28 3.88 18.18
C ASN A 100 -17.09 3.89 16.66
N ALA A 101 -15.96 4.41 16.25
CA ALA A 101 -15.40 4.27 14.92
C ALA A 101 -14.06 3.54 14.99
N VAL A 102 -13.64 2.99 13.88
CA VAL A 102 -12.35 2.31 13.71
C VAL A 102 -11.52 3.06 12.70
N LEU A 103 -10.27 3.29 13.05
CA LEU A 103 -9.21 3.74 12.16
C LEU A 103 -8.21 2.60 12.05
N ALA A 104 -7.86 2.19 10.84
CA ALA A 104 -6.78 1.23 10.63
C ALA A 104 -5.84 1.75 9.56
N MET A 105 -4.53 1.64 9.83
CA MET A 105 -3.44 1.99 8.95
C MET A 105 -2.61 0.75 8.72
N ASP A 106 -2.40 0.39 7.46
CA ASP A 106 -1.48 -0.66 7.08
C ASP A 106 -0.23 -0.09 6.43
N PHE A 107 0.90 -0.75 6.66
CA PHE A 107 2.23 -0.32 6.18
C PHE A 107 3.22 -1.49 6.23
N ASP A 108 4.45 -1.29 5.72
CA ASP A 108 5.48 -2.32 5.59
C ASP A 108 4.98 -3.57 4.86
N PRO A 109 4.65 -3.45 3.57
CA PRO A 109 3.95 -4.48 2.81
C PRO A 109 4.81 -5.71 2.50
N LEU A 110 4.16 -6.73 1.90
CA LEU A 110 4.80 -7.92 1.35
C LEU A 110 5.59 -8.73 2.40
N ILE A 111 5.10 -8.75 3.64
CA ILE A 111 5.65 -9.63 4.68
C ILE A 111 5.18 -11.06 4.36
N VAL A 112 6.12 -11.95 4.06
CA VAL A 112 5.77 -13.35 3.75
C VAL A 112 5.43 -14.14 5.01
N SER A 113 4.66 -15.21 4.87
CA SER A 113 4.30 -16.09 5.99
C SER A 113 5.54 -16.56 6.76
N GLY A 114 5.50 -16.43 8.08
CA GLY A 114 6.60 -16.79 8.98
C GLY A 114 7.75 -15.76 9.06
N GLU A 115 7.72 -14.70 8.25
CA GLU A 115 8.67 -13.59 8.37
C GLU A 115 8.30 -12.70 9.56
N THR A 116 9.30 -12.29 10.32
CA THR A 116 9.15 -11.30 11.39
C THR A 116 9.97 -10.07 11.05
N ARG A 117 9.31 -8.92 10.88
CA ARG A 117 9.96 -7.62 10.72
C ARG A 117 9.76 -6.77 11.96
N PRO A 118 10.81 -6.13 12.48
CA PRO A 118 10.67 -5.17 13.57
C PRO A 118 10.09 -3.85 13.04
N PHE A 119 9.27 -3.20 13.84
CA PHE A 119 8.84 -1.82 13.57
C PHE A 119 10.03 -0.86 13.67
N ASP A 120 10.09 0.15 12.79
CA ASP A 120 11.20 1.12 12.83
C ASP A 120 10.96 2.21 13.88
N PRO A 121 11.80 2.32 14.91
CA PRO A 121 11.69 3.36 15.92
C PRO A 121 12.04 4.77 15.42
N ASN A 122 12.48 4.95 14.18
CA ASN A 122 12.76 6.26 13.60
C ASN A 122 11.53 6.85 12.88
N VAL A 123 10.54 6.04 12.57
CA VAL A 123 9.29 6.46 11.90
C VAL A 123 8.28 6.94 12.95
N LEU A 124 7.57 8.01 12.63
CA LEU A 124 6.37 8.48 13.30
C LEU A 124 5.18 8.19 12.38
N TYR A 125 4.26 7.34 12.83
CA TYR A 125 3.01 7.04 12.14
C TYR A 125 1.91 7.92 12.69
N GLN A 126 1.01 8.42 11.82
CA GLN A 126 -0.05 9.32 12.27
C GLN A 126 -1.35 9.11 11.48
N PHE A 127 -2.46 9.05 12.21
CA PHE A 127 -3.76 9.44 11.64
C PHE A 127 -3.93 10.94 11.83
N LYS A 128 -4.40 11.59 10.78
CA LYS A 128 -4.73 13.01 10.74
C LYS A 128 -6.19 13.16 10.34
N ILE A 129 -6.93 13.95 11.10
CA ILE A 129 -8.39 14.10 10.94
C ILE A 129 -8.70 15.58 10.84
N ASP A 130 -9.32 15.97 9.75
CA ASP A 130 -10.00 17.25 9.57
C ASP A 130 -11.48 17.07 9.96
N ASN A 131 -11.97 17.81 10.94
CA ASN A 131 -13.37 17.81 11.36
C ASN A 131 -14.04 19.19 11.23
N THR A 132 -13.37 20.15 10.59
CA THR A 132 -13.86 21.48 10.26
C THR A 132 -14.16 21.65 8.77
N GLY A 133 -13.60 20.80 7.90
CA GLY A 133 -13.83 20.78 6.45
C GLY A 133 -12.89 21.70 5.67
N ASP A 134 -11.76 22.10 6.26
CA ASP A 134 -10.78 22.98 5.62
C ASP A 134 -9.55 22.23 5.08
N ASN A 135 -9.53 20.89 5.21
CA ASN A 135 -8.46 20.00 4.78
C ASN A 135 -7.13 20.21 5.55
N ILE A 136 -7.22 20.74 6.76
CA ILE A 136 -6.14 20.84 7.74
C ILE A 136 -6.50 19.95 8.93
N GLU A 137 -5.53 19.25 9.46
CA GLU A 137 -5.79 18.37 10.60
C GLU A 137 -6.13 19.12 11.89
N ASP A 138 -7.28 18.81 12.48
CA ASP A 138 -7.76 19.29 13.79
C ASP A 138 -7.44 18.31 14.91
N VAL A 139 -7.40 17.00 14.57
CA VAL A 139 -7.14 15.92 15.50
C VAL A 139 -6.04 15.02 14.94
N VAL A 140 -5.10 14.65 15.80
CA VAL A 140 -4.04 13.68 15.46
C VAL A 140 -3.96 12.56 16.48
N LEU A 141 -3.69 11.35 15.97
CA LEU A 141 -3.21 10.21 16.75
C LEU A 141 -1.81 9.87 16.22
N GLN A 142 -0.84 9.80 17.13
CA GLN A 142 0.56 9.60 16.79
C GLN A 142 1.10 8.36 17.48
N PHE A 143 1.88 7.56 16.74
CA PHE A 143 2.44 6.28 17.18
C PHE A 143 3.94 6.30 16.98
N LYS A 144 4.67 6.10 18.09
CA LYS A 144 6.12 6.10 18.09
C LYS A 144 6.64 4.82 18.73
N VAL A 145 7.34 4.04 17.95
CA VAL A 145 7.90 2.77 18.39
C VAL A 145 9.05 3.00 19.35
N ASN A 146 9.12 2.20 20.42
CA ASN A 146 10.20 2.17 21.39
C ASN A 146 11.00 0.87 21.26
N GLY A 147 12.32 1.00 21.29
CA GLY A 147 13.24 -0.13 21.15
C GLY A 147 13.56 -0.47 19.68
N LYS A 148 14.70 -1.14 19.47
CA LYS A 148 15.18 -1.56 18.14
C LYS A 148 15.05 -3.06 17.90
N GLY A 149 14.59 -3.82 18.87
CA GLY A 149 14.42 -5.27 18.81
C GLY A 149 13.31 -5.73 19.75
N SER A 150 12.96 -7.01 19.70
CA SER A 150 11.90 -7.59 20.53
C SER A 150 12.33 -7.72 22.00
N PRO A 151 11.46 -7.39 22.98
CA PRO A 151 10.12 -6.84 22.78
C PRO A 151 10.13 -5.33 22.50
N GLN A 152 9.28 -4.89 21.56
CA GLN A 152 9.01 -3.48 21.30
C GLN A 152 7.68 -3.07 21.91
N THR A 153 7.55 -1.77 22.22
CA THR A 153 6.27 -1.15 22.59
C THR A 153 6.04 0.09 21.74
N VAL A 154 4.82 0.62 21.76
CA VAL A 154 4.48 1.83 21.04
C VAL A 154 3.96 2.88 22.00
N THR A 155 4.59 4.04 22.04
CA THR A 155 4.03 5.22 22.68
C THR A 155 2.96 5.80 21.78
N VAL A 156 1.72 5.80 22.27
CA VAL A 156 0.56 6.42 21.62
C VAL A 156 0.38 7.82 22.21
N ARG A 157 0.01 8.77 21.34
CA ARG A 157 -0.20 10.17 21.67
C ARG A 157 -1.50 10.66 21.03
N GLY A 158 -2.27 11.44 21.76
CA GLY A 158 -3.60 11.85 21.34
C GLY A 158 -4.68 10.77 21.61
N PRO A 159 -5.90 10.88 21.03
CA PRO A 159 -6.32 11.93 20.08
C PRO A 159 -6.31 13.33 20.70
N SER A 160 -5.76 14.29 20.01
CA SER A 160 -5.70 15.69 20.44
C SER A 160 -5.41 16.62 19.27
N SER A 161 -5.60 17.93 19.48
CA SER A 161 -5.19 18.92 18.47
C SER A 161 -3.68 18.86 18.21
N PRO A 162 -3.25 18.99 16.95
CA PRO A 162 -1.84 18.98 16.59
C PRO A 162 -1.11 20.21 17.16
N ILE A 163 0.15 20.03 17.56
CA ILE A 163 1.03 21.18 17.90
C ILE A 163 1.51 21.89 16.64
N LYS A 164 1.66 21.16 15.54
CA LYS A 164 1.95 21.66 14.21
C LYS A 164 1.07 20.97 13.20
N VAL A 165 0.58 21.72 12.23
CA VAL A 165 -0.20 21.24 11.10
C VAL A 165 0.64 21.14 9.83
N GLY A 166 0.18 20.32 8.87
CA GLY A 166 0.80 20.19 7.54
C GLY A 166 1.88 19.11 7.50
N THR A 167 2.97 19.36 6.77
CA THR A 167 4.02 18.38 6.48
C THR A 167 5.11 18.27 7.57
N GLU A 168 5.07 19.11 8.58
CA GLU A 168 5.90 18.95 9.78
C GLU A 168 5.03 18.55 10.95
N SER A 169 5.52 17.64 11.80
CA SER A 169 4.81 17.18 12.99
C SER A 169 5.66 17.34 14.24
N ALA A 170 5.05 17.87 15.31
CA ALA A 170 5.57 17.84 16.66
C ALA A 170 4.77 16.81 17.47
N LEU A 171 5.43 16.17 18.44
CA LEU A 171 4.79 15.15 19.28
C LEU A 171 3.82 15.82 20.26
N VAL A 172 2.55 15.43 20.20
CA VAL A 172 1.53 15.81 21.19
C VAL A 172 1.72 15.02 22.51
N PRO A 173 1.03 15.36 23.59
CA PRO A 173 1.13 14.65 24.85
C PRO A 173 0.90 13.15 24.72
N GLU A 174 1.65 12.36 25.48
CA GLU A 174 1.52 10.92 25.57
C GLU A 174 0.21 10.53 26.24
N SER A 175 -0.46 9.50 25.71
CA SER A 175 -1.71 8.97 26.26
C SER A 175 -1.57 7.54 26.77
N SER A 176 -0.77 6.70 26.11
CA SER A 176 -0.61 5.28 26.48
C SER A 176 0.70 4.71 25.96
N VAL A 177 1.14 3.60 26.56
CA VAL A 177 2.18 2.73 26.00
C VAL A 177 1.55 1.37 25.74
N VAL A 178 1.59 0.93 24.48
CA VAL A 178 0.88 -0.24 23.98
C VAL A 178 1.90 -1.33 23.61
N PRO A 179 1.71 -2.58 24.05
CA PRO A 179 2.51 -3.70 23.60
C PRO A 179 2.15 -4.08 22.15
N LEU A 180 3.09 -4.68 21.42
CA LEU A 180 2.83 -5.20 20.08
C LEU A 180 2.09 -6.54 20.11
N ASN A 181 1.35 -6.81 19.05
CA ASN A 181 0.64 -8.07 18.78
C ASN A 181 -0.37 -8.48 19.87
N GLN A 182 -0.88 -7.51 20.63
CA GLN A 182 -1.88 -7.72 21.68
C GLN A 182 -2.96 -6.64 21.60
N ILE A 183 -4.18 -7.02 21.95
CA ILE A 183 -5.28 -6.06 22.14
C ILE A 183 -5.01 -5.34 23.46
N PHE A 184 -4.98 -4.02 23.40
CA PHE A 184 -4.80 -3.15 24.57
C PHE A 184 -6.00 -2.22 24.72
N LEU A 185 -6.63 -2.25 25.89
CA LEU A 185 -7.72 -1.35 26.27
C LEU A 185 -7.16 -0.26 27.19
N ALA A 186 -7.15 0.97 26.70
CA ALA A 186 -6.74 2.12 27.52
C ALA A 186 -7.83 2.51 28.53
N SER A 187 -7.42 3.25 29.56
CA SER A 187 -8.32 3.69 30.64
C SER A 187 -9.47 4.62 30.18
N ASN A 188 -9.29 5.28 29.03
CA ASN A 188 -10.31 6.12 28.39
C ASN A 188 -11.24 5.36 27.43
N GLY A 189 -11.19 4.02 27.41
CA GLY A 189 -12.03 3.16 26.60
C GLY A 189 -11.59 2.96 25.15
N ILE A 190 -10.46 3.55 24.73
CA ILE A 190 -9.91 3.34 23.39
C ILE A 190 -9.22 1.98 23.33
N LYS A 191 -9.52 1.18 22.30
CA LYS A 191 -8.84 -0.08 22.04
C LYS A 191 -7.75 0.12 20.98
N PHE A 192 -6.62 -0.52 21.19
CA PHE A 192 -5.49 -0.53 20.26
C PHE A 192 -5.09 -1.96 19.93
N PHE A 193 -4.72 -2.17 18.70
CA PHE A 193 -3.91 -3.29 18.25
C PHE A 193 -2.83 -2.76 17.33
N ILE A 194 -1.59 -3.11 17.61
CA ILE A 194 -0.44 -2.76 16.78
C ILE A 194 0.37 -4.02 16.57
N GLY A 195 0.51 -4.46 15.32
CA GLY A 195 1.16 -5.74 15.04
C GLY A 195 1.01 -6.16 13.59
N THR A 196 1.48 -7.36 13.27
CA THR A 196 1.35 -7.95 11.93
C THR A 196 -0.06 -8.48 11.73
N ARG A 197 -0.65 -8.22 10.56
CA ARG A 197 -1.93 -8.75 10.11
C ARG A 197 -1.81 -9.29 8.70
N LYS A 198 -2.73 -10.18 8.31
CA LYS A 198 -2.89 -10.54 6.91
C LYS A 198 -3.25 -9.27 6.13
N ASP A 199 -2.61 -9.09 4.97
CA ASP A 199 -2.95 -7.99 4.08
C ASP A 199 -4.46 -8.05 3.74
N PRO A 200 -5.25 -7.04 4.11
CA PRO A 200 -6.69 -7.04 3.86
C PRO A 200 -7.04 -6.60 2.43
N PHE A 201 -6.13 -5.94 1.73
CA PHE A 201 -6.36 -5.46 0.39
C PHE A 201 -6.38 -6.63 -0.60
N PHE A 202 -7.22 -6.53 -1.61
CA PHE A 202 -7.38 -7.54 -2.65
C PHE A 202 -7.43 -6.85 -4.01
N PHE A 203 -6.57 -7.30 -4.93
CA PHE A 203 -6.37 -6.64 -6.21
C PHE A 203 -5.61 -7.50 -7.20
N ASP A 204 -6.03 -7.52 -8.47
CA ASP A 204 -5.23 -8.07 -9.56
C ASP A 204 -4.19 -7.03 -10.03
N LEU A 205 -3.28 -6.69 -9.13
CA LEU A 205 -2.25 -5.66 -9.31
C LEU A 205 -1.34 -5.95 -10.51
N GLU A 206 -1.01 -7.22 -10.73
CA GLU A 206 -0.20 -7.63 -11.89
C GLU A 206 -0.89 -7.26 -13.21
N GLN A 207 -2.21 -7.47 -13.32
CA GLN A 207 -2.96 -7.12 -14.52
C GLN A 207 -3.18 -5.62 -14.62
N PHE A 208 -3.40 -4.95 -13.50
CA PHE A 208 -3.54 -3.50 -13.47
C PHE A 208 -2.32 -2.79 -14.07
N PHE A 209 -1.10 -3.20 -13.70
CA PHE A 209 0.12 -2.63 -14.28
C PHE A 209 0.38 -3.04 -15.74
N LYS A 210 -0.32 -4.02 -16.27
CA LYS A 210 -0.33 -4.27 -17.73
C LYS A 210 -1.32 -3.36 -18.45
N ILE A 211 -2.42 -2.99 -17.80
CA ILE A 211 -3.42 -2.07 -18.33
C ILE A 211 -2.85 -0.65 -18.33
N ILE A 212 -2.35 -0.23 -17.17
CA ILE A 212 -1.68 1.04 -16.94
C ILE A 212 -0.23 0.68 -16.65
N PRO A 213 0.57 0.45 -17.69
CA PRO A 213 1.94 0.03 -17.45
C PRO A 213 2.55 1.05 -16.55
N ASP A 214 3.25 0.52 -15.57
CA ASP A 214 4.04 1.34 -14.69
C ASP A 214 4.62 2.40 -15.56
N ARG A 215 4.05 3.43 -15.40
CA ARG A 215 4.37 4.55 -16.16
C ARG A 215 5.80 4.70 -15.84
N ASN A 216 6.62 4.14 -16.69
CA ASN A 216 8.03 4.38 -16.65
C ASN A 216 8.16 5.87 -16.89
N TYR A 217 7.74 6.51 -15.88
CA TYR A 217 7.43 7.85 -15.65
C TYR A 217 8.61 8.74 -15.81
N SER A 218 9.68 8.09 -16.12
CA SER A 218 10.91 8.75 -16.25
C SER A 218 10.80 9.92 -17.13
N LEU A 219 9.80 10.04 -17.99
CA LEU A 219 10.16 11.10 -18.87
C LEU A 219 9.17 11.45 -19.93
N GLN A 220 8.04 10.78 -20.03
CA GLN A 220 7.09 11.11 -21.06
C GLN A 220 5.84 11.76 -20.45
N PRO A 221 5.57 13.01 -20.74
CA PRO A 221 4.41 13.71 -20.21
C PRO A 221 3.07 13.15 -20.72
N ASN A 222 3.09 12.22 -21.68
CA ASN A 222 1.91 11.52 -22.18
C ASN A 222 2.32 10.19 -22.80
N PRO A 223 2.17 9.06 -22.13
CA PRO A 223 2.12 7.79 -22.85
C PRO A 223 0.89 7.83 -23.77
N SER A 224 1.11 7.61 -25.03
CA SER A 224 0.01 7.42 -25.97
C SER A 224 0.21 6.07 -26.65
N PRO A 225 -0.77 5.18 -26.53
CA PRO A 225 -2.00 5.25 -25.73
C PRO A 225 -1.71 5.05 -24.22
N PRO A 226 -2.52 5.63 -23.33
CA PRO A 226 -2.33 5.48 -21.89
C PRO A 226 -2.64 4.07 -21.41
N LEU A 227 -3.45 3.32 -22.15
CA LEU A 227 -3.78 1.94 -21.85
C LEU A 227 -3.05 0.99 -22.81
N GLN A 228 -2.28 0.04 -22.25
CA GLN A 228 -1.59 -0.98 -23.04
C GLN A 228 -2.46 -2.22 -23.26
N VAL A 229 -3.35 -2.51 -22.32
CA VAL A 229 -4.33 -3.58 -22.34
C VAL A 229 -5.68 -2.97 -21.99
N VAL A 230 -6.75 -3.41 -22.65
CA VAL A 230 -8.09 -2.84 -22.50
C VAL A 230 -9.06 -3.76 -21.76
N SER A 231 -8.55 -4.71 -21.00
CA SER A 231 -9.35 -5.61 -20.18
C SER A 231 -8.59 -6.09 -18.93
N PHE A 232 -9.32 -6.23 -17.84
CA PHE A 232 -8.88 -7.08 -16.74
C PHE A 232 -8.95 -8.57 -17.11
N ARG A 233 -8.40 -9.45 -16.29
CA ARG A 233 -8.56 -10.89 -16.42
C ARG A 233 -10.03 -11.26 -16.20
N PRO A 234 -10.59 -12.21 -16.97
CA PRO A 234 -11.95 -12.64 -16.74
C PRO A 234 -12.11 -13.33 -15.39
N ALA A 235 -13.33 -13.37 -14.86
CA ALA A 235 -13.67 -14.08 -13.64
C ALA A 235 -13.15 -15.52 -13.66
N GLY A 236 -12.55 -15.96 -12.55
CA GLY A 236 -11.90 -17.27 -12.42
C GLY A 236 -10.46 -17.33 -12.96
N GLN A 237 -9.95 -16.29 -13.62
CA GLN A 237 -8.56 -16.14 -14.02
C GLN A 237 -7.87 -14.96 -13.31
N ALA A 238 -8.65 -14.06 -12.72
CA ALA A 238 -8.15 -12.96 -11.90
C ALA A 238 -7.41 -13.51 -10.67
N LYS A 239 -6.39 -12.80 -10.23
CA LYS A 239 -5.51 -13.21 -9.14
C LYS A 239 -5.41 -12.09 -8.12
N ASP A 240 -5.80 -12.39 -6.90
CA ASP A 240 -5.44 -11.54 -5.77
C ASP A 240 -3.92 -11.63 -5.55
N THR A 241 -3.23 -10.58 -5.98
CA THR A 241 -1.76 -10.53 -5.93
C THR A 241 -1.25 -10.39 -4.49
N LEU A 242 -2.07 -9.87 -3.58
CA LEU A 242 -1.71 -9.57 -2.20
C LEU A 242 -2.07 -10.71 -1.23
N ALA A 243 -2.90 -11.67 -1.67
CA ALA A 243 -3.35 -12.80 -0.87
C ALA A 243 -2.23 -13.57 -0.11
N PRO A 244 -0.98 -13.72 -0.64
CA PRO A 244 0.06 -14.45 0.07
C PRO A 244 0.86 -13.62 1.09
N PHE A 245 0.48 -12.38 1.37
CA PHE A 245 1.26 -11.46 2.19
C PHE A 245 0.55 -11.02 3.46
N ASN A 246 1.37 -10.55 4.38
CA ASN A 246 0.99 -9.82 5.58
C ASN A 246 1.49 -8.37 5.46
N VAL A 247 0.96 -7.52 6.34
CA VAL A 247 1.36 -6.12 6.53
C VAL A 247 1.54 -5.85 8.03
N HIS A 248 2.20 -4.77 8.37
CA HIS A 248 2.08 -4.20 9.72
C HIS A 248 0.84 -3.32 9.78
N SER A 249 0.13 -3.38 10.90
CA SER A 249 -1.12 -2.62 11.11
C SER A 249 -1.10 -1.87 12.43
N ILE A 250 -1.68 -0.66 12.42
CA ILE A 250 -2.09 0.10 13.59
C ILE A 250 -3.60 0.24 13.53
N ILE A 251 -4.31 -0.36 14.49
CA ILE A 251 -5.78 -0.39 14.51
C ILE A 251 -6.24 0.22 15.82
N VAL A 252 -7.15 1.20 15.70
CA VAL A 252 -7.71 1.95 16.83
C VAL A 252 -9.23 1.92 16.75
N GLU A 253 -9.88 1.46 17.82
CA GLU A 253 -11.32 1.63 18.00
C GLU A 253 -11.57 2.65 19.11
N LEU A 254 -12.27 3.75 18.81
CA LEU A 254 -12.45 4.88 19.70
C LEU A 254 -13.84 5.50 19.59
N PRO A 255 -14.32 6.20 20.64
CA PRO A 255 -15.56 6.93 20.58
C PRO A 255 -15.59 7.96 19.45
N ARG A 256 -16.61 7.92 18.59
CA ARG A 256 -16.78 8.81 17.41
C ARG A 256 -16.65 10.29 17.75
N LYS A 257 -17.14 10.68 18.93
CA LYS A 257 -17.07 12.06 19.43
C LYS A 257 -15.64 12.62 19.56
N LEU A 258 -14.64 11.74 19.63
CA LEU A 258 -13.22 12.16 19.66
C LEU A 258 -12.68 12.52 18.28
N LEU A 259 -13.38 12.12 17.22
CA LEU A 259 -13.05 12.48 15.83
C LEU A 259 -13.80 13.74 15.38
N GLY A 260 -15.01 13.96 15.89
CA GLY A 260 -15.87 15.08 15.52
C GLY A 260 -17.33 14.80 15.82
N SER A 261 -18.24 15.63 15.29
CA SER A 261 -19.69 15.50 15.47
C SER A 261 -20.48 15.34 14.16
N GLY A 262 -19.80 15.36 13.02
CA GLY A 262 -20.38 15.31 11.67
C GLY A 262 -19.40 14.74 10.66
N LYS A 263 -19.29 15.41 9.53
CA LYS A 263 -18.34 15.02 8.47
C LYS A 263 -16.90 15.23 8.91
N ILE A 264 -16.06 14.26 8.58
CA ILE A 264 -14.61 14.30 8.78
C ILE A 264 -13.90 13.88 7.49
N GLY A 265 -12.69 14.41 7.30
CA GLY A 265 -11.71 13.89 6.35
C GLY A 265 -10.56 13.24 7.11
N ALA A 266 -10.15 12.05 6.70
CA ALA A 266 -9.06 11.31 7.34
C ALA A 266 -7.98 10.94 6.33
N TRP A 267 -6.72 11.08 6.73
CA TRP A 267 -5.57 10.59 6.00
C TRP A 267 -4.49 10.08 6.96
N MET A 268 -3.54 9.37 6.44
CA MET A 268 -2.40 8.89 7.21
C MET A 268 -1.08 9.43 6.67
N THR A 269 -0.09 9.52 7.54
CA THR A 269 1.27 9.95 7.17
C THR A 269 2.32 9.16 7.93
N THR A 270 3.45 8.93 7.25
CA THR A 270 4.71 8.58 7.89
C THR A 270 5.68 9.74 7.85
N SER A 271 6.43 9.92 8.92
CA SER A 271 7.34 11.04 9.08
C SER A 271 8.63 10.60 9.77
N VAL A 272 9.74 11.22 9.43
CA VAL A 272 11.06 10.94 10.04
C VAL A 272 11.73 12.21 10.54
N LYS A 273 12.67 12.04 11.46
CA LYS A 273 13.55 13.16 11.85
C LYS A 273 14.55 13.45 10.75
N THR A 274 14.67 14.71 10.40
CA THR A 274 15.70 15.15 9.43
C THR A 274 16.67 16.16 10.07
N PRO A 275 17.92 16.18 9.64
CA PRO A 275 18.90 17.18 10.13
C PRO A 275 18.51 18.63 9.83
N ARG A 276 17.60 18.85 8.87
CA ARG A 276 17.11 20.19 8.49
C ARG A 276 16.16 20.78 9.51
N LEU A 277 15.47 19.93 10.30
CA LEU A 277 14.50 20.36 11.31
C LEU A 277 15.21 20.51 12.67
N ARG A 278 15.49 21.76 13.06
CA ARG A 278 16.23 22.09 14.29
C ARG A 278 15.51 21.70 15.58
N ASN A 279 14.20 21.44 15.58
CA ASN A 279 13.35 21.44 16.78
C ASN A 279 12.73 20.09 17.12
N ARG A 280 13.41 18.97 17.03
CA ARG A 280 12.86 17.63 17.36
C ARG A 280 11.59 17.25 16.55
N ASN A 281 11.19 18.05 15.55
CA ASN A 281 10.04 17.78 14.69
C ASN A 281 10.36 16.65 13.70
N PHE A 282 9.29 16.09 13.13
CA PHE A 282 9.34 15.07 12.09
C PHE A 282 8.90 15.70 10.78
N ALA A 283 9.56 15.35 9.69
CA ALA A 283 9.17 15.70 8.33
C ALA A 283 8.38 14.56 7.71
N GLN A 284 7.24 14.86 7.12
CA GLN A 284 6.46 13.91 6.34
C GLN A 284 7.30 13.40 5.17
N ILE A 285 7.27 12.09 4.96
CA ILE A 285 7.91 11.43 3.82
C ILE A 285 6.88 10.72 2.94
N GLU A 286 5.69 10.47 3.50
CA GLU A 286 4.60 9.85 2.80
C GLU A 286 3.24 10.26 3.35
N ARG A 287 2.23 10.25 2.48
CA ARG A 287 0.82 10.50 2.77
C ARG A 287 -0.06 9.63 1.89
N LEU A 288 -1.10 9.06 2.50
CA LEU A 288 -2.05 8.23 1.79
C LEU A 288 -3.44 8.33 2.41
N ALA A 289 -4.48 8.28 1.58
CA ALA A 289 -5.85 8.10 2.01
C ALA A 289 -6.68 7.26 1.05
N VAL A 290 -6.98 7.74 -0.17
CA VAL A 290 -7.81 7.04 -1.15
C VAL A 290 -6.95 6.05 -1.93
N PRO A 291 -7.26 4.74 -1.87
CA PRO A 291 -6.43 3.73 -2.53
C PRO A 291 -6.45 3.86 -4.06
N ALA A 292 -5.34 3.53 -4.68
CA ALA A 292 -5.10 3.51 -6.13
C ALA A 292 -5.36 4.84 -6.87
N LEU A 293 -5.62 5.94 -6.15
CA LEU A 293 -5.87 7.24 -6.78
C LEU A 293 -4.64 7.74 -7.55
N ASN A 294 -3.51 7.68 -6.88
CA ASN A 294 -2.26 8.20 -7.43
C ASN A 294 -1.75 7.31 -8.58
N GLU A 295 -1.84 5.97 -8.43
CA GLU A 295 -1.42 5.00 -9.45
C GLU A 295 -2.21 5.15 -10.73
N LEU A 296 -3.51 5.37 -10.60
CA LEU A 296 -4.40 5.44 -11.75
C LEU A 296 -4.15 6.71 -12.58
N PHE A 297 -3.90 7.84 -11.93
CA PHE A 297 -3.96 9.13 -12.59
C PHE A 297 -2.62 9.86 -12.72
N MET A 298 -1.66 9.62 -11.81
CA MET A 298 -0.45 10.43 -11.77
C MET A 298 0.77 9.71 -12.34
N ASP A 299 1.72 10.48 -12.88
CA ASP A 299 3.05 9.97 -13.18
C ASP A 299 3.88 9.85 -11.88
N PHE A 300 4.90 9.00 -11.89
CA PHE A 300 5.74 8.71 -10.74
C PHE A 300 6.31 9.95 -10.03
N LYS A 301 6.71 10.96 -10.79
CA LYS A 301 7.23 12.20 -10.20
C LYS A 301 6.14 12.99 -9.50
N ALA A 302 4.96 13.08 -10.10
CA ALA A 302 3.82 13.77 -9.51
C ALA A 302 3.34 13.04 -8.25
N HIS A 303 3.30 11.72 -8.29
CA HIS A 303 2.98 10.86 -7.18
C HIS A 303 3.92 11.08 -6.00
N ASN A 304 5.22 10.98 -6.20
CA ASN A 304 6.21 11.26 -5.16
C ASN A 304 6.13 12.68 -4.61
N ASN A 305 5.71 13.65 -5.42
CA ASN A 305 5.46 15.01 -4.92
C ASN A 305 4.20 15.08 -4.06
N SER A 306 3.14 14.31 -4.36
CA SER A 306 1.91 14.29 -3.56
C SER A 306 2.15 13.75 -2.15
N ASN A 307 3.05 12.77 -2.00
CA ASN A 307 3.48 12.25 -0.70
C ASN A 307 4.04 13.32 0.25
N LEU A 308 4.61 14.39 -0.32
CA LEU A 308 5.22 15.49 0.42
C LEU A 308 4.30 16.71 0.57
N GLN A 309 3.01 16.59 0.21
CA GLN A 309 2.03 17.66 0.24
C GLN A 309 0.94 17.42 1.28
N THR A 310 0.12 18.45 1.49
CA THR A 310 -1.06 18.38 2.34
C THR A 310 -2.32 18.28 1.48
N PRO A 311 -3.45 17.77 2.00
CA PRO A 311 -4.72 17.70 1.26
C PRO A 311 -5.18 19.06 0.70
N THR A 312 -4.86 20.18 1.36
CA THR A 312 -5.18 21.52 0.86
C THR A 312 -4.60 21.85 -0.51
N GLN A 313 -3.57 21.12 -0.95
CA GLN A 313 -2.87 21.35 -2.20
C GLN A 313 -3.38 20.46 -3.36
N ASP A 314 -4.19 19.45 -3.04
CA ASP A 314 -4.56 18.40 -3.98
C ASP A 314 -5.41 18.91 -5.15
N ALA A 315 -6.40 19.74 -4.89
CA ALA A 315 -7.24 20.32 -5.94
C ALA A 315 -6.41 21.02 -7.02
N LYS A 316 -5.39 21.76 -6.63
CA LYS A 316 -4.48 22.46 -7.55
C LYS A 316 -3.52 21.50 -8.27
N ASN A 317 -3.02 20.48 -7.56
CA ASN A 317 -1.88 19.70 -8.02
C ASN A 317 -2.29 18.41 -8.71
N GLN A 318 -3.41 17.79 -8.30
CA GLN A 318 -3.84 16.47 -8.76
C GLN A 318 -4.94 16.51 -9.83
N SER A 319 -5.90 17.43 -9.77
CA SER A 319 -7.06 17.46 -10.69
C SER A 319 -6.66 17.48 -12.17
N LYS A 320 -5.57 18.13 -12.51
CA LYS A 320 -5.06 18.17 -13.90
C LYS A 320 -4.65 16.80 -14.44
N PHE A 321 -4.16 15.89 -13.59
CA PHE A 321 -3.78 14.53 -14.00
C PHE A 321 -5.01 13.69 -14.26
N ILE A 322 -6.04 13.81 -13.41
CA ILE A 322 -7.34 13.16 -13.61
C ILE A 322 -7.95 13.61 -14.94
N GLN A 323 -7.98 14.93 -15.20
CA GLN A 323 -8.49 15.50 -16.44
C GLN A 323 -7.71 15.00 -17.66
N ALA A 324 -6.38 15.01 -17.58
CA ALA A 324 -5.51 14.54 -18.66
C ALA A 324 -5.71 13.05 -18.95
N PHE A 325 -5.79 12.21 -17.92
CA PHE A 325 -6.03 10.78 -18.05
C PHE A 325 -7.39 10.48 -18.69
N VAL A 326 -8.46 11.04 -18.15
CA VAL A 326 -9.84 10.84 -18.64
C VAL A 326 -9.94 11.26 -20.10
N LYS A 327 -9.36 12.40 -20.48
CA LYS A 327 -9.28 12.85 -21.88
C LYS A 327 -8.49 11.87 -22.75
N ALA A 328 -7.36 11.38 -22.28
CA ALA A 328 -6.49 10.48 -23.05
C ALA A 328 -7.12 9.12 -23.33
N ILE A 329 -7.99 8.62 -22.44
CA ILE A 329 -8.77 7.39 -22.67
C ILE A 329 -10.08 7.63 -23.46
N GLY A 330 -10.30 8.85 -23.97
CA GLY A 330 -11.47 9.19 -24.78
C GLY A 330 -12.78 9.35 -24.01
N ARG A 331 -12.72 9.56 -22.69
CA ARG A 331 -13.92 9.79 -21.86
C ARG A 331 -14.28 11.28 -21.79
N PRO A 332 -15.56 11.65 -21.66
CA PRO A 332 -16.00 13.03 -21.51
C PRO A 332 -15.49 13.67 -20.20
N GLN A 333 -15.37 15.01 -20.21
CA GLN A 333 -14.95 15.80 -19.04
C GLN A 333 -15.78 15.51 -17.78
N GLY A 334 -17.09 15.26 -17.92
CA GLY A 334 -17.96 14.92 -16.78
C GLY A 334 -17.51 13.68 -15.98
N ILE A 335 -16.73 12.78 -16.56
CA ILE A 335 -16.08 11.68 -15.80
C ILE A 335 -14.97 12.24 -14.91
N ALA A 336 -14.12 13.12 -15.44
CA ALA A 336 -13.07 13.75 -14.63
C ALA A 336 -13.69 14.57 -13.49
N ASP A 337 -14.75 15.31 -13.76
CA ASP A 337 -15.46 16.12 -12.76
C ASP A 337 -16.05 15.23 -11.65
N ALA A 338 -16.64 14.08 -12.02
CA ALA A 338 -17.16 13.12 -11.06
C ALA A 338 -16.05 12.53 -10.17
N VAL A 339 -14.92 12.12 -10.75
CA VAL A 339 -13.76 11.61 -9.99
C VAL A 339 -13.21 12.70 -9.05
N ILE A 340 -12.97 13.91 -9.56
CA ILE A 340 -12.44 15.02 -8.77
C ILE A 340 -13.37 15.33 -7.59
N SER A 341 -14.68 15.31 -7.79
CA SER A 341 -15.64 15.66 -6.73
C SER A 341 -15.66 14.69 -5.56
N VAL A 342 -15.22 13.44 -5.75
CA VAL A 342 -15.26 12.40 -4.71
C VAL A 342 -13.88 11.98 -4.18
N ALA A 343 -12.83 12.18 -4.99
CA ALA A 343 -11.49 11.71 -4.67
C ALA A 343 -10.49 12.85 -4.36
N ILE A 344 -10.88 14.11 -4.60
CA ILE A 344 -10.03 15.27 -4.31
C ILE A 344 -10.74 16.20 -3.34
N PRO A 345 -10.08 16.55 -2.23
CA PRO A 345 -8.73 16.15 -1.81
C PRO A 345 -8.62 14.65 -1.49
N ASP A 346 -7.40 14.12 -1.54
CA ASP A 346 -7.07 12.74 -1.19
C ASP A 346 -7.20 12.54 0.33
N VAL A 347 -8.44 12.30 0.75
CA VAL A 347 -8.86 12.00 2.13
C VAL A 347 -10.02 10.99 2.11
N ILE A 348 -10.05 10.07 3.06
CA ILE A 348 -11.24 9.24 3.29
C ILE A 348 -12.28 10.10 4.03
N GLN A 349 -13.41 10.34 3.39
CA GLN A 349 -14.51 11.09 4.00
C GLN A 349 -15.44 10.15 4.77
N ALA A 350 -15.79 10.52 5.99
CA ALA A 350 -16.78 9.84 6.82
C ALA A 350 -17.69 10.84 7.52
N ASP A 351 -18.94 10.44 7.80
CA ASP A 351 -19.86 11.20 8.66
C ASP A 351 -20.09 10.42 9.96
N VAL A 352 -19.35 10.80 10.99
CA VAL A 352 -19.39 10.11 12.29
C VAL A 352 -20.71 10.26 13.02
N SER A 353 -21.64 11.09 12.55
CA SER A 353 -23.00 11.21 13.06
C SER A 353 -23.94 10.12 12.53
N LYS A 354 -23.55 9.40 11.47
CA LYS A 354 -24.37 8.38 10.82
C LYS A 354 -24.07 6.98 11.39
N PRO A 355 -25.06 6.09 11.46
CA PRO A 355 -24.87 4.78 12.12
C PRO A 355 -24.04 3.78 11.28
N THR A 356 -24.25 3.76 9.97
CA THR A 356 -23.66 2.79 9.03
C THR A 356 -23.20 3.47 7.78
N GLY A 357 -22.31 2.83 7.02
CA GLY A 357 -21.75 3.42 5.83
C GLY A 357 -21.46 2.48 4.69
N SER A 358 -21.22 3.08 3.54
CA SER A 358 -20.71 2.46 2.33
C SER A 358 -19.62 3.35 1.74
N TYR A 359 -18.66 2.75 1.05
CA TYR A 359 -17.62 3.50 0.38
C TYR A 359 -18.24 4.57 -0.54
N PHE A 360 -17.77 5.82 -0.43
CA PHE A 360 -18.35 7.02 -1.05
C PHE A 360 -19.74 7.46 -0.56
N GLY A 361 -20.35 6.81 0.43
CA GLY A 361 -21.69 7.19 0.91
C GLY A 361 -21.77 8.60 1.46
N THR A 362 -20.75 9.08 2.16
CA THR A 362 -20.68 10.45 2.71
C THR A 362 -20.65 11.51 1.61
N GLN A 363 -19.93 11.28 0.51
CA GLN A 363 -19.92 12.20 -0.63
C GLN A 363 -21.33 12.36 -1.25
N LEU A 364 -22.14 11.31 -1.15
CA LEU A 364 -23.53 11.35 -1.58
C LEU A 364 -24.49 11.84 -0.49
N ASN A 365 -24.00 12.28 0.66
CA ASN A 365 -24.77 12.73 1.83
C ASN A 365 -25.76 11.69 2.37
N LYS A 366 -25.46 10.40 2.25
CA LYS A 366 -26.39 9.31 2.59
C LYS A 366 -26.10 8.66 3.94
N ASP A 367 -24.86 8.28 4.21
CA ASP A 367 -24.51 7.41 5.33
C ASP A 367 -23.14 7.78 5.95
N PHE A 368 -22.57 6.88 6.75
CA PHE A 368 -21.26 7.08 7.37
C PHE A 368 -20.16 7.29 6.32
N GLY A 369 -20.26 6.66 5.16
CA GLY A 369 -19.16 6.66 4.19
C GLY A 369 -17.96 5.88 4.70
N GLY A 370 -16.79 6.49 4.61
CA GLY A 370 -15.54 5.87 5.02
C GLY A 370 -15.10 4.76 4.07
N ARG A 371 -14.24 3.86 4.58
CA ARG A 371 -13.78 2.65 3.88
C ARG A 371 -13.65 1.52 4.88
N ARG A 372 -14.37 0.43 4.65
CA ARG A 372 -14.22 -0.82 5.41
C ARG A 372 -13.20 -1.72 4.72
N PRO A 373 -12.52 -2.62 5.44
CA PRO A 373 -11.55 -3.54 4.83
C PRO A 373 -12.10 -4.39 3.67
N LYS A 374 -13.41 -4.69 3.70
CA LYS A 374 -14.09 -5.49 2.68
C LYS A 374 -14.67 -4.69 1.51
N ASP A 375 -14.57 -3.37 1.52
CA ASP A 375 -15.10 -2.54 0.43
C ASP A 375 -14.20 -2.70 -0.80
N ASP A 376 -14.82 -3.04 -1.94
CA ASP A 376 -14.15 -3.20 -3.22
C ASP A 376 -13.90 -1.85 -3.87
N VAL A 377 -12.84 -1.21 -3.44
CA VAL A 377 -12.51 0.16 -3.85
C VAL A 377 -11.99 0.24 -5.28
N ILE A 378 -11.39 -0.85 -5.77
CA ILE A 378 -10.89 -0.95 -7.14
C ILE A 378 -12.06 -0.98 -8.11
N ASP A 379 -13.02 -1.87 -7.89
CA ASP A 379 -14.20 -1.99 -8.74
C ASP A 379 -15.05 -0.72 -8.70
N VAL A 380 -15.19 -0.08 -7.54
CA VAL A 380 -15.90 1.21 -7.41
C VAL A 380 -15.21 2.29 -8.25
N THR A 381 -13.89 2.46 -8.09
CA THR A 381 -13.12 3.47 -8.85
C THR A 381 -13.15 3.17 -10.36
N ALA A 382 -12.92 1.92 -10.73
CA ALA A 382 -12.94 1.46 -12.12
C ALA A 382 -14.33 1.67 -12.76
N SER A 383 -15.41 1.41 -12.03
CA SER A 383 -16.79 1.65 -12.50
C SER A 383 -17.08 3.12 -12.75
N VAL A 384 -16.51 4.04 -11.96
CA VAL A 384 -16.64 5.49 -12.21
C VAL A 384 -15.85 5.89 -13.45
N VAL A 385 -14.60 5.45 -13.55
CA VAL A 385 -13.67 5.90 -14.61
C VAL A 385 -13.99 5.27 -15.96
N PHE A 386 -14.21 3.97 -16.00
CA PHE A 386 -14.35 3.20 -17.24
C PHE A 386 -15.81 2.82 -17.55
N GLY A 387 -16.71 2.86 -16.58
CA GLY A 387 -18.10 2.45 -16.72
C GLY A 387 -19.08 3.61 -16.86
N SER A 388 -20.35 3.28 -16.75
CA SER A 388 -21.46 4.23 -16.78
C SER A 388 -22.42 4.09 -15.60
N ALA A 389 -22.29 3.04 -14.80
CA ALA A 389 -23.25 2.70 -13.75
C ALA A 389 -23.39 3.79 -12.67
N VAL A 390 -22.30 4.49 -12.34
CA VAL A 390 -22.27 5.56 -11.32
C VAL A 390 -22.61 6.92 -11.92
N THR A 391 -22.08 7.23 -13.12
CA THR A 391 -22.18 8.56 -13.74
C THR A 391 -23.31 8.68 -14.74
N GLY A 392 -23.84 7.56 -15.24
CA GLY A 392 -24.77 7.53 -16.37
C GLY A 392 -24.14 7.86 -17.73
N ILE A 393 -22.86 8.19 -17.80
CA ILE A 393 -22.15 8.59 -19.01
C ILE A 393 -21.66 7.35 -19.76
N THR A 394 -22.23 7.07 -20.94
CA THR A 394 -21.89 5.89 -21.76
C THR A 394 -20.80 6.17 -22.80
N THR A 395 -20.55 7.42 -23.16
CA THR A 395 -19.56 7.78 -24.19
C THR A 395 -18.15 7.31 -23.81
N GLY A 396 -17.52 6.54 -24.68
CA GLY A 396 -16.15 6.05 -24.52
C GLY A 396 -15.96 5.07 -23.34
N GLN A 397 -17.03 4.46 -22.82
CA GLN A 397 -16.91 3.44 -21.76
C GLN A 397 -16.09 2.24 -22.20
N ILE A 398 -15.41 1.60 -21.27
CA ILE A 398 -14.61 0.39 -21.48
C ILE A 398 -15.07 -0.66 -20.46
N PRO A 399 -16.18 -1.39 -20.74
CA PRO A 399 -16.79 -2.27 -19.74
C PRO A 399 -15.86 -3.35 -19.19
N ALA A 400 -14.91 -3.81 -19.98
CA ALA A 400 -13.92 -4.82 -19.57
C ALA A 400 -12.89 -4.30 -18.56
N LEU A 401 -12.93 -3.02 -18.19
CA LEU A 401 -12.09 -2.38 -17.17
C LEU A 401 -12.88 -1.92 -15.94
N THR A 402 -14.14 -2.27 -15.81
CA THR A 402 -14.98 -1.82 -14.67
C THR A 402 -14.87 -2.70 -13.43
N THR A 403 -14.23 -3.85 -13.53
CA THR A 403 -13.93 -4.77 -12.41
C THR A 403 -12.66 -5.52 -12.71
N ASP A 404 -11.83 -5.74 -11.70
CA ASP A 404 -10.64 -6.59 -11.78
C ASP A 404 -10.98 -8.07 -11.54
N ASN A 405 -12.24 -8.38 -11.20
CA ASN A 405 -12.75 -9.70 -10.89
C ASN A 405 -12.09 -10.36 -9.66
N VAL A 406 -11.53 -9.57 -8.75
CA VAL A 406 -11.03 -9.98 -7.44
C VAL A 406 -11.93 -9.36 -6.38
N GLY A 407 -12.54 -10.16 -5.55
CA GLY A 407 -13.42 -9.70 -4.48
C GLY A 407 -12.91 -10.06 -3.08
N PRO A 408 -13.56 -9.56 -2.04
CA PRO A 408 -13.14 -9.77 -0.67
C PRO A 408 -13.20 -11.26 -0.26
N ASN A 409 -12.11 -11.76 0.31
CA ASN A 409 -12.09 -13.08 0.93
C ASN A 409 -12.43 -12.94 2.43
N ASN A 410 -13.56 -13.49 2.85
CA ASN A 410 -14.02 -13.40 4.24
C ASN A 410 -13.02 -13.93 5.28
N ALA A 411 -12.09 -14.82 4.91
CA ALA A 411 -11.02 -15.29 5.78
C ALA A 411 -10.00 -14.19 6.15
N ASN A 412 -9.97 -13.07 5.41
CA ASN A 412 -9.07 -11.96 5.65
C ASN A 412 -9.62 -10.96 6.68
N PHE A 413 -10.83 -11.18 7.20
CA PHE A 413 -11.52 -10.23 8.08
C PHE A 413 -12.07 -10.92 9.32
N LEU A 414 -12.01 -10.20 10.45
CA LEU A 414 -12.61 -10.62 11.70
C LEU A 414 -13.89 -9.81 11.95
N THR A 415 -14.87 -10.42 12.62
CA THR A 415 -16.12 -9.76 13.01
C THR A 415 -15.99 -8.97 14.32
N VAL A 416 -14.86 -9.14 15.01
CA VAL A 416 -14.53 -8.49 16.27
C VAL A 416 -13.17 -7.81 16.17
N PHE A 417 -12.92 -6.84 17.04
CA PHE A 417 -11.63 -6.16 17.12
C PHE A 417 -10.46 -7.18 17.20
N PRO A 418 -9.42 -7.05 16.41
CA PRO A 418 -9.01 -5.88 15.60
C PRO A 418 -9.53 -5.85 14.15
N TYR A 419 -10.47 -6.64 13.75
CA TYR A 419 -11.19 -6.69 12.47
C TYR A 419 -10.37 -7.18 11.27
N LEU A 420 -9.08 -6.97 11.21
CA LEU A 420 -8.19 -7.52 10.17
C LEU A 420 -7.78 -8.95 10.51
N GLY A 421 -7.59 -9.78 9.47
CA GLY A 421 -7.28 -11.20 9.59
C GLY A 421 -6.00 -11.49 10.35
N ASN A 422 -5.92 -12.69 10.92
CA ASN A 422 -4.69 -13.14 11.56
C ASN A 422 -3.57 -13.30 10.52
N PRO A 423 -2.30 -13.09 10.91
CA PRO A 423 -1.16 -13.30 10.02
C PRO A 423 -1.15 -14.72 9.43
N LEU A 424 -0.60 -14.85 8.22
CA LEU A 424 -0.43 -16.10 7.49
C LEU A 424 0.63 -17.00 8.14
#